data_2fca2039f5883b071c1599c2541e89f7
#
_entry.id   2fca2039f5883b071c1599c2541e89f7
#
_cell.length_a   1.000
_cell.length_b   1.000
_cell.length_c   1.000
_cell.angle_alpha   90.00
_cell.angle_beta   90.00
_cell.angle_gamma   90.00
#
_symmetry.space_group_name_H-M   'P 1'
#
loop_
_entity.id
_entity.type
_entity.pdbx_description
1 polymer ?
#
loop_
_entity_poly.entity_id
_entity_poly.type
_entity_poly.pdbx_seq_one_letter_code
_entity_poly.pdbx_strand_id
1 'polypeptide(L)' 'MIARFLQNIVVNDIEKNMEMNIDKGEELFAIDRGTHYELRKADGWGTMAPKECEGGYYEIIKE' A
#
# COMPACT_ATOMS: atom_id res chain seq x y z
N MET A 1 4.28 0.43 -11.30
CA MET A 1 3.39 1.49 -10.75
C MET A 1 3.80 1.83 -9.33
N ILE A 2 3.49 3.02 -8.92
CA ILE A 2 3.78 3.50 -7.56
C ILE A 2 2.46 3.88 -6.89
N ALA A 3 2.28 3.47 -5.65
CA ALA A 3 1.17 3.92 -4.81
C ALA A 3 1.70 4.96 -3.84
N ARG A 4 1.17 6.19 -3.93
CA ARG A 4 1.50 7.27 -2.98
C ARG A 4 0.36 7.39 -1.99
N PHE A 5 0.68 7.31 -0.70
CA PHE A 5 -0.33 7.37 0.33
C PHE A 5 -0.77 8.80 0.64
N LEU A 6 -2.08 8.97 0.78
CA LEU A 6 -2.72 10.27 0.98
C LEU A 6 -3.01 10.55 2.45
N GLN A 7 -2.85 9.56 3.31
CA GLN A 7 -3.07 9.65 4.75
C GLN A 7 -2.12 8.70 5.47
N ASN A 8 -1.99 8.91 6.78
CA ASN A 8 -1.25 7.99 7.63
C ASN A 8 -2.09 6.73 7.84
N ILE A 9 -1.51 5.57 7.56
CA ILE A 9 -2.20 4.29 7.63
C ILE A 9 -1.42 3.35 8.56
N VAL A 10 -2.13 2.60 9.38
CA VAL A 10 -1.56 1.52 10.19
C VAL A 10 -2.07 0.19 9.62
N VAL A 11 -1.15 -0.67 9.23
CA VAL A 11 -1.47 -2.01 8.75
C VAL A 11 -1.06 -3.03 9.80
N ASN A 12 -2.03 -3.83 10.26
CA ASN A 12 -1.78 -4.88 11.24
C ASN A 12 -1.76 -6.24 10.51
N ASP A 13 -0.69 -6.97 10.69
CA ASP A 13 -0.57 -8.34 10.22
C ASP A 13 -0.77 -9.27 11.41
N ILE A 14 -1.95 -9.85 11.50
CA ILE A 14 -2.35 -10.68 12.64
C ILE A 14 -1.52 -11.97 12.69
N GLU A 15 -1.22 -12.56 11.54
CA GLU A 15 -0.46 -13.80 11.47
C GLU A 15 0.96 -13.64 11.96
N LYS A 16 1.60 -12.53 11.61
CA LYS A 16 2.99 -12.25 11.99
C LYS A 16 3.10 -11.43 13.26
N ASN A 17 1.98 -11.03 13.82
CA ASN A 17 1.92 -10.15 14.99
C ASN A 17 2.79 -8.90 14.79
N MET A 18 2.70 -8.31 13.60
CA MET A 18 3.48 -7.13 13.22
C MET A 18 2.56 -5.97 12.88
N GLU A 19 3.05 -4.78 13.15
CA GLU A 19 2.37 -3.55 12.79
C GLU A 19 3.31 -2.73 11.90
N MET A 20 2.76 -2.18 10.82
CA MET A 20 3.52 -1.30 9.95
C MET A 20 2.78 0.01 9.77
N ASN A 21 3.52 1.10 9.90
CA ASN A 21 3.00 2.44 9.67
C ASN A 21 3.41 2.89 8.27
N ILE A 22 2.42 3.39 7.51
CA ILE A 22 2.66 4.02 6.23
C ILE A 22 2.29 5.48 6.38
N ASP A 23 3.26 6.37 6.20
CA ASP A 23 3.05 7.79 6.40
C ASP A 23 2.46 8.45 5.16
N LYS A 24 1.70 9.52 5.36
CA LYS A 24 1.22 10.35 4.26
C LYS A 24 2.39 10.81 3.40
N GLY A 25 2.27 10.62 2.08
CA GLY A 25 3.31 10.97 1.13
C GLY A 25 4.31 9.84 0.84
N GLU A 26 4.27 8.76 1.61
CA GLU A 26 5.13 7.61 1.38
C GLU A 26 4.73 6.90 0.09
N GLU A 27 5.72 6.43 -0.67
CA GLU A 27 5.50 5.74 -1.95
C GLU A 27 5.94 4.29 -1.84
N LEU A 28 5.07 3.39 -2.29
CA LEU A 28 5.33 1.95 -2.32
C LEU A 28 5.23 1.45 -3.75
N PHE A 29 5.94 0.38 -4.07
CA PHE A 29 5.76 -0.30 -5.36
C PHE A 29 4.39 -0.95 -5.40
N ALA A 30 3.70 -0.81 -6.53
CA ALA A 30 2.36 -1.36 -6.71
C ALA A 30 2.33 -2.30 -7.91
N ILE A 31 1.70 -3.46 -7.72
CA ILE A 31 1.50 -4.46 -8.75
C ILE A 31 0.00 -4.69 -8.89
N ASP A 32 -0.53 -4.53 -10.10
CA ASP A 32 -1.94 -4.76 -10.37
C ASP A 32 -2.21 -6.26 -10.43
N ARG A 33 -3.03 -6.76 -9.50
CA ARG A 33 -3.43 -8.16 -9.44
C ARG A 33 -4.86 -8.40 -9.91
N GLY A 34 -5.47 -7.42 -10.58
CA GLY A 34 -6.84 -7.52 -11.09
C GLY A 34 -7.88 -7.00 -10.11
N THR A 35 -8.04 -7.65 -8.96
CA THR A 35 -9.02 -7.26 -7.95
C THR A 35 -8.46 -6.31 -6.90
N HIS A 36 -7.15 -6.25 -6.78
CA HIS A 36 -6.46 -5.44 -5.77
C HIS A 36 -5.07 -5.08 -6.28
N TYR A 37 -4.40 -4.18 -5.55
CA TYR A 37 -2.99 -3.90 -5.77
C TYR A 37 -2.17 -4.60 -4.69
N GLU A 38 -1.08 -5.24 -5.09
CA GLU A 38 -0.08 -5.72 -4.17
C GLU A 38 0.93 -4.61 -3.96
N LEU A 39 1.12 -4.17 -2.71
CA LEU A 39 2.03 -3.09 -2.38
C LEU A 39 3.27 -3.66 -1.71
N ARG A 40 4.44 -3.17 -2.10
CA ARG A 40 5.71 -3.65 -1.58
C ARG A 40 6.63 -2.50 -1.21
N LYS A 41 7.32 -2.68 -0.09
CA LYS A 41 8.41 -1.79 0.31
C LYS A 41 9.75 -2.35 -0.15
N ALA A 42 10.77 -1.50 -0.15
CA ALA A 42 12.12 -1.87 -0.57
C ALA A 42 12.75 -2.97 0.30
N ASP A 43 12.30 -3.10 1.56
CA ASP A 43 12.78 -4.13 2.48
C ASP A 43 12.13 -5.51 2.25
N GLY A 44 11.22 -5.62 1.28
CA GLY A 44 10.52 -6.86 0.97
C GLY A 44 9.18 -7.02 1.66
N TRP A 45 8.80 -6.13 2.56
CA TRP A 45 7.48 -6.16 3.19
C TRP A 45 6.41 -5.87 2.15
N GLY A 46 5.30 -6.58 2.22
CA GLY A 46 4.19 -6.38 1.29
C GLY A 46 2.83 -6.49 1.95
N THR A 47 1.86 -5.85 1.33
CA THR A 47 0.47 -5.91 1.75
C THR A 47 -0.45 -5.81 0.54
N MET A 48 -1.73 -6.02 0.77
CA MET A 48 -2.79 -5.90 -0.24
C MET A 48 -3.57 -4.61 -0.02
N ALA A 49 -3.91 -3.92 -1.11
CA ALA A 49 -4.76 -2.73 -1.04
C ALA A 49 -5.93 -2.89 -1.99
N PRO A 50 -7.18 -2.85 -1.49
CA PRO A 50 -8.34 -2.91 -2.36
C PRO A 50 -8.36 -1.74 -3.34
N LYS A 51 -8.74 -1.99 -4.59
CA LYS A 51 -8.81 -0.93 -5.61
C LYS A 51 -9.84 0.14 -5.25
N GLU A 52 -10.87 -0.22 -4.50
CA GLU A 52 -11.90 0.71 -4.06
C GLU A 52 -11.38 1.79 -3.11
N CYS A 53 -10.21 1.57 -2.50
CA CYS A 53 -9.58 2.56 -1.62
C CYS A 53 -8.72 3.56 -2.39
N GLU A 54 -8.55 3.36 -3.68
CA GLU A 54 -7.80 4.30 -4.52
C GLU A 54 -8.51 5.64 -4.57
N GLY A 55 -7.74 6.73 -4.38
CA GLY A 55 -8.29 8.08 -4.35
C GLY A 55 -8.62 8.58 -2.94
N GLY A 56 -8.86 7.65 -1.99
CA GLY A 56 -9.08 7.99 -0.59
C GLY A 56 -7.83 7.80 0.26
N TYR A 57 -7.32 6.58 0.30
CA TYR A 57 -6.15 6.24 1.11
C TYR A 57 -4.84 6.39 0.35
N TYR A 58 -4.85 6.13 -0.94
CA TYR A 58 -3.67 6.22 -1.78
C TYR A 58 -4.05 6.58 -3.21
N GLU A 59 -3.08 6.99 -3.99
CA GLU A 59 -3.26 7.21 -5.43
C GLU A 59 -2.21 6.41 -6.20
N ILE A 60 -2.57 5.97 -7.40
CA ILE A 60 -1.66 5.23 -8.27
C ILE A 60 -1.01 6.19 -9.25
N ILE A 61 0.31 6.20 -9.25
CA ILE A 61 1.11 7.00 -10.18
C ILE A 61 1.62 6.05 -11.26
N LYS A 62 1.21 6.30 -12.48
CA LYS A 62 1.67 5.53 -13.64
C LYS A 62 2.86 6.27 -14.26
N GLU A 63 3.95 5.59 -14.34
CA GLU A 63 5.15 6.10 -14.98
C GLU A 63 5.20 5.73 -16.46
#